data_b1ea0f64a28f0b949d61e0618e449625
#
_entry.id   b1ea0f64a28f0b949d61e0618e449625
#
_cell.length_a   1.000
_cell.length_b   1.000
_cell.length_c   1.000
_cell.angle_alpha   90.00
_cell.angle_beta   90.00
_cell.angle_gamma   90.00
#
_symmetry.space_group_name_H-M   'P 1'
#
loop_
_entity.id
_entity.type
_entity.pdbx_description
1 polymer ?
#
loop_
_entity_poly.entity_id
_entity_poly.type
_entity_poly.pdbx_seq_one_letter_code
_entity_poly.pdbx_strand_id
1 'polypeptide(L)'
;KAVRQFLETDIKKDNRRLIVQKPGISRNLLVRQYLEHPHSILIGTSSFWEGVDFPGDKVEILCIIKTPFDNPFDPLIQSQIEDYTQHGENAFLQYQVPEATLKLRQGFGRLIRNMTDTGICILMDTRLCRRQYGKTILGSLPVDAVPYQHVSKLISDSQNFF
;
A
#
# COMPACT_ATOMS: atom_id res chain seq x y z
N LYS A 1 11.32 2.94 10.16
CA LYS A 1 11.64 3.02 11.60
C LYS A 1 10.68 3.95 12.34
N ALA A 2 10.44 5.21 11.89
CA ALA A 2 9.60 6.19 12.58
C ALA A 2 8.14 5.72 12.82
N VAL A 3 7.47 5.19 11.79
CA VAL A 3 6.08 4.69 11.89
C VAL A 3 5.98 3.57 12.93
N ARG A 4 6.94 2.65 12.94
CA ARG A 4 6.96 1.57 13.93
C ARG A 4 7.07 2.11 15.36
N GLN A 5 7.99 3.03 15.62
CA GLN A 5 8.22 3.58 16.94
C GLN A 5 6.99 4.36 17.47
N PHE A 6 6.32 5.10 16.56
CA PHE A 6 5.07 5.79 16.89
C PHE A 6 3.95 4.82 17.27
N LEU A 7 3.74 3.79 16.45
CA LEU A 7 2.69 2.81 16.66
C LEU A 7 2.93 1.93 17.91
N GLU A 8 4.19 1.58 18.24
CA GLU A 8 4.50 0.76 19.42
C GLU A 8 4.02 1.39 20.72
N THR A 9 3.94 2.73 20.79
CA THR A 9 3.50 3.44 21.98
C THR A 9 1.98 3.41 22.15
N ASP A 10 1.23 3.58 21.06
CA ASP A 10 -0.24 3.69 21.10
C ASP A 10 -0.93 2.32 21.04
N ILE A 11 -0.36 1.37 20.33
CA ILE A 11 -0.88 0.00 20.20
C ILE A 11 -0.95 -0.73 21.55
N LYS A 12 0.00 -0.48 22.43
CA LYS A 12 0.00 -1.09 23.78
C LYS A 12 -1.19 -0.64 24.63
N LYS A 13 -1.73 0.54 24.38
CA LYS A 13 -2.90 1.07 25.10
C LYS A 13 -4.20 0.37 24.65
N ASP A 14 -4.28 -0.06 23.40
CA ASP A 14 -5.51 -0.59 22.78
C ASP A 14 -5.53 -2.13 22.72
N ASN A 15 -4.61 -2.83 23.40
CA ASN A 15 -4.48 -4.29 23.34
C ASN A 15 -4.37 -4.86 21.91
N ARG A 16 -3.80 -4.08 20.99
CA ARG A 16 -3.56 -4.49 19.60
C ARG A 16 -2.20 -5.14 19.46
N ARG A 17 -2.08 -6.09 18.55
CA ARG A 17 -0.81 -6.74 18.22
C ARG A 17 -0.14 -6.08 17.03
N LEU A 18 1.12 -5.68 17.17
CA LEU A 18 1.95 -5.18 16.07
C LEU A 18 2.82 -6.28 15.51
N ILE A 19 2.60 -6.60 14.24
CA ILE A 19 3.38 -7.58 13.48
C ILE A 19 4.20 -6.82 12.43
N VAL A 20 5.52 -6.99 12.44
CA VAL A 20 6.42 -6.24 11.56
C VAL A 20 7.25 -7.21 10.74
N GLN A 21 7.23 -7.02 9.42
CA GLN A 21 8.12 -7.74 8.52
C GLN A 21 9.57 -7.41 8.83
N LYS A 22 10.37 -8.47 9.06
CA LYS A 22 11.81 -8.38 9.28
C LYS A 22 12.52 -9.31 8.30
N PRO A 23 13.79 -9.02 7.95
CA PRO A 23 14.61 -9.96 7.17
C PRO A 23 14.64 -11.34 7.84
N GLY A 24 14.56 -12.39 7.03
CA GLY A 24 14.60 -13.78 7.50
C GLY A 24 13.31 -14.35 8.04
N ILE A 25 12.24 -13.55 8.21
CA ILE A 25 10.94 -14.04 8.63
C ILE A 25 10.09 -14.36 7.40
N SER A 26 9.53 -15.57 7.34
CA SER A 26 8.63 -15.99 6.27
C SER A 26 7.38 -15.13 6.24
N ARG A 27 6.96 -14.70 5.03
CA ARG A 27 5.71 -13.95 4.81
C ARG A 27 4.49 -14.73 5.30
N ASN A 28 4.45 -16.03 5.02
CA ASN A 28 3.34 -16.90 5.45
C ASN A 28 3.20 -16.96 6.97
N LEU A 29 4.31 -16.94 7.70
CA LEU A 29 4.29 -16.88 9.16
C LEU A 29 3.68 -15.56 9.66
N LEU A 30 4.02 -14.44 9.03
CA LEU A 30 3.47 -13.12 9.40
C LEU A 30 1.98 -13.03 9.11
N VAL A 31 1.52 -13.57 7.98
CA VAL A 31 0.09 -13.65 7.63
C VAL A 31 -0.64 -14.53 8.65
N ARG A 32 -0.12 -15.69 8.95
CA ARG A 32 -0.70 -16.59 9.96
C ARG A 32 -0.83 -15.89 11.31
N GLN A 33 0.20 -15.21 11.79
CA GLN A 33 0.16 -14.45 13.03
C GLN A 33 -0.89 -13.33 12.99
N TYR A 34 -1.05 -12.66 11.83
CA TYR A 34 -2.07 -11.64 11.63
C TYR A 34 -3.48 -12.21 11.72
N LEU A 35 -3.72 -13.35 11.09
CA LEU A 35 -5.04 -14.01 11.07
C LEU A 35 -5.42 -14.65 12.40
N GLU A 36 -4.44 -15.15 13.17
CA GLU A 36 -4.66 -15.76 14.48
C GLU A 36 -5.02 -14.74 15.57
N HIS A 37 -4.73 -13.46 15.38
CA HIS A 37 -4.95 -12.43 16.38
C HIS A 37 -5.86 -11.32 15.87
N PRO A 38 -7.12 -11.24 16.31
CA PRO A 38 -8.00 -10.13 15.98
C PRO A 38 -7.38 -8.80 16.43
N HIS A 39 -7.74 -7.72 15.74
CA HIS A 39 -7.21 -6.38 15.99
C HIS A 39 -5.68 -6.22 15.82
N SER A 40 -5.07 -7.03 14.95
CA SER A 40 -3.66 -6.93 14.60
C SER A 40 -3.37 -5.81 13.60
N ILE A 41 -2.18 -5.22 13.71
CA ILE A 41 -1.62 -4.32 12.70
C ILE A 41 -0.40 -5.00 12.07
N LEU A 42 -0.42 -5.19 10.75
CA LEU A 42 0.70 -5.75 10.01
C LEU A 42 1.40 -4.65 9.23
N ILE A 43 2.72 -4.50 9.47
CA ILE A 43 3.58 -3.60 8.71
C ILE A 43 4.49 -4.43 7.80
N GLY A 44 4.35 -4.22 6.50
CA GLY A 44 5.17 -4.83 5.47
C GLY A 44 5.72 -3.84 4.46
N THR A 45 6.60 -4.30 3.60
CA THR A 45 7.09 -3.58 2.42
C THR A 45 6.22 -3.93 1.20
N SER A 46 6.44 -3.24 0.07
CA SER A 46 5.72 -3.52 -1.19
C SER A 46 5.86 -4.99 -1.62
N SER A 47 7.00 -5.63 -1.35
CA SER A 47 7.20 -7.05 -1.63
C SER A 47 6.21 -7.98 -0.89
N PHE A 48 5.49 -7.47 0.11
CA PHE A 48 4.47 -8.22 0.83
C PHE A 48 3.20 -8.42 0.01
N TRP A 49 2.96 -7.57 -1.00
CA TRP A 49 1.78 -7.69 -1.86
C TRP A 49 1.87 -8.84 -2.86
N GLU A 50 3.10 -9.26 -3.16
CA GLU A 50 3.37 -10.37 -4.06
C GLU A 50 3.37 -11.70 -3.30
N GLY A 51 2.53 -12.64 -3.73
CA GLY A 51 2.53 -14.01 -3.21
C GLY A 51 1.98 -14.20 -1.79
N VAL A 52 1.27 -13.21 -1.25
CA VAL A 52 0.57 -13.33 0.04
C VAL A 52 -0.93 -13.29 -0.19
N ASP A 53 -1.64 -14.22 0.42
CA ASP A 53 -3.08 -14.28 0.38
C ASP A 53 -3.69 -14.04 1.77
N PHE A 54 -4.61 -13.06 1.86
CA PHE A 54 -5.40 -12.82 3.06
C PHE A 54 -6.81 -13.34 2.77
N PRO A 55 -7.29 -14.38 3.45
CA PRO A 55 -8.61 -14.91 3.17
C PRO A 55 -9.72 -13.95 3.57
N GLY A 56 -10.68 -13.75 2.64
CA GLY A 56 -11.94 -13.06 2.90
C GLY A 56 -11.80 -11.61 3.39
N ASP A 57 -12.61 -11.27 4.37
CA ASP A 57 -12.83 -9.99 5.02
C ASP A 57 -11.80 -9.61 6.10
N LYS A 58 -10.62 -10.24 6.09
CA LYS A 58 -9.63 -10.09 7.18
C LYS A 58 -8.82 -8.79 7.12
N VAL A 59 -8.84 -8.09 5.99
CA VAL A 59 -8.20 -6.79 5.85
C VAL A 59 -9.29 -5.73 5.75
N GLU A 60 -9.53 -5.01 6.84
CA GLU A 60 -10.54 -3.95 6.91
C GLU A 60 -9.97 -2.60 6.45
N ILE A 61 -8.71 -2.33 6.82
CA ILE A 61 -8.03 -1.07 6.49
C ILE A 61 -6.66 -1.36 5.88
N LEU A 62 -6.43 -0.82 4.68
CA LEU A 62 -5.16 -0.85 3.99
C LEU A 62 -4.55 0.56 3.93
N CYS A 63 -3.40 0.77 4.60
CA CYS A 63 -2.67 2.04 4.56
C CYS A 63 -1.43 1.92 3.67
N ILE A 64 -1.36 2.71 2.60
CA ILE A 64 -0.23 2.78 1.68
C ILE A 64 0.50 4.10 1.90
N ILE A 65 1.66 4.04 2.56
CA ILE A 65 2.41 5.23 2.97
C ILE A 65 3.07 5.94 1.78
N LYS A 66 3.55 5.14 0.80
CA LYS A 66 4.18 5.66 -0.42
C LYS A 66 3.75 4.83 -1.60
N THR A 67 3.53 5.48 -2.74
CA THR A 67 3.35 4.81 -4.03
C THR A 67 4.51 3.86 -4.29
N PRO A 68 4.24 2.60 -4.69
CA PRO A 68 5.25 1.54 -4.78
C PRO A 68 6.10 1.63 -6.04
N PHE A 69 6.75 2.77 -6.25
CA PHE A 69 7.77 2.90 -7.29
C PHE A 69 8.97 2.01 -6.98
N ASP A 70 9.52 1.41 -8.02
CA ASP A 70 10.77 0.66 -7.91
C ASP A 70 11.94 1.58 -7.58
N ASN A 71 12.96 0.97 -6.97
CA ASN A 71 14.20 1.69 -6.70
C ASN A 71 14.96 1.90 -8.02
N PRO A 72 15.17 3.13 -8.49
CA PRO A 72 15.87 3.40 -9.74
C PRO A 72 17.35 3.01 -9.71
N PHE A 73 17.90 2.71 -8.53
CA PHE A 73 19.28 2.22 -8.37
C PHE A 73 19.36 0.68 -8.37
N ASP A 74 18.25 -0.02 -8.51
CA ASP A 74 18.26 -1.46 -8.76
C ASP A 74 18.81 -1.72 -10.17
N PRO A 75 19.81 -2.60 -10.36
CA PRO A 75 20.43 -2.82 -11.67
C PRO A 75 19.45 -3.22 -12.78
N LEU A 76 18.42 -4.02 -12.46
CA LEU A 76 17.42 -4.43 -13.43
C LEU A 76 16.54 -3.25 -13.83
N ILE A 77 16.12 -2.43 -12.86
CA ILE A 77 15.30 -1.25 -13.10
C ILE A 77 16.09 -0.20 -13.86
N GLN A 78 17.36 -0.02 -13.52
CA GLN A 78 18.27 0.89 -14.24
C GLN A 78 18.41 0.50 -15.70
N SER A 79 18.62 -0.78 -16.01
CA SER A 79 18.70 -1.27 -17.37
C SER A 79 17.42 -0.99 -18.18
N GLN A 80 16.25 -1.16 -17.56
CA GLN A 80 14.98 -0.82 -18.21
C GLN A 80 14.85 0.68 -18.46
N ILE A 81 15.23 1.51 -17.50
CA ILE A 81 15.22 2.97 -17.63
C ILE A 81 16.14 3.42 -18.79
N GLU A 82 17.33 2.82 -18.89
CA GLU A 82 18.31 3.11 -19.94
C GLU A 82 17.77 2.73 -21.32
N ASP A 83 17.11 1.58 -21.45
CA ASP A 83 16.50 1.11 -22.71
C ASP A 83 15.44 2.10 -23.23
N TYR A 84 14.48 2.48 -22.40
CA TYR A 84 13.48 3.49 -22.76
C TYR A 84 14.13 4.83 -23.16
N THR A 85 15.16 5.24 -22.42
CA THR A 85 15.86 6.50 -22.67
C THR A 85 16.62 6.47 -24.01
N GLN A 86 17.23 5.33 -24.38
CA GLN A 86 17.91 5.17 -25.66
C GLN A 86 16.94 5.25 -26.86
N HIS A 87 15.69 4.84 -26.66
CA HIS A 87 14.63 4.98 -27.67
C HIS A 87 13.97 6.37 -27.68
N GLY A 88 14.48 7.33 -26.89
CA GLY A 88 13.93 8.68 -26.81
C GLY A 88 12.64 8.79 -26.02
N GLU A 89 12.32 7.80 -25.22
CA GLU A 89 11.10 7.70 -24.45
C GLU A 89 11.28 8.17 -23.00
N ASN A 90 10.19 8.61 -22.37
CA ASN A 90 10.20 8.98 -20.96
C ASN A 90 10.01 7.74 -20.08
N ALA A 91 11.11 7.14 -19.64
CA ALA A 91 11.10 5.93 -18.82
C ALA A 91 10.26 6.08 -17.54
N PHE A 92 10.19 7.27 -16.93
CA PHE A 92 9.36 7.47 -15.75
C PHE A 92 7.87 7.33 -16.08
N LEU A 93 7.39 7.95 -17.15
CA LEU A 93 5.98 7.94 -17.52
C LEU A 93 5.56 6.63 -18.20
N GLN A 94 6.46 6.02 -18.99
CA GLN A 94 6.11 4.86 -19.80
C GLN A 94 6.44 3.51 -19.15
N TYR A 95 7.31 3.51 -18.14
CA TYR A 95 7.68 2.31 -17.42
C TYR A 95 7.37 2.41 -15.92
N GLN A 96 7.96 3.38 -15.18
CA GLN A 96 7.83 3.39 -13.72
C GLN A 96 6.42 3.70 -13.23
N VAL A 97 5.69 4.61 -13.89
CA VAL A 97 4.30 4.94 -13.50
C VAL A 97 3.35 3.76 -13.75
N PRO A 98 3.36 3.08 -14.92
CA PRO A 98 2.58 1.87 -15.13
C PRO A 98 2.89 0.75 -14.13
N GLU A 99 4.17 0.47 -13.85
CA GLU A 99 4.57 -0.55 -12.87
C GLU A 99 4.08 -0.23 -11.46
N ALA A 100 4.26 1.02 -11.02
CA ALA A 100 3.75 1.45 -9.72
C ALA A 100 2.22 1.36 -9.64
N THR A 101 1.53 1.66 -10.76
CA THR A 101 0.07 1.54 -10.89
C THR A 101 -0.38 0.09 -10.73
N LEU A 102 0.29 -0.84 -11.42
CA LEU A 102 -0.01 -2.27 -11.34
C LEU A 102 0.16 -2.79 -9.90
N LYS A 103 1.27 -2.44 -9.26
CA LYS A 103 1.55 -2.80 -7.86
C LYS A 103 0.52 -2.22 -6.90
N LEU A 104 0.10 -0.97 -7.12
CA LEU A 104 -0.93 -0.34 -6.30
C LEU A 104 -2.28 -1.07 -6.44
N ARG A 105 -2.68 -1.43 -7.66
CA ARG A 105 -3.89 -2.21 -7.93
C ARG A 105 -3.82 -3.61 -7.30
N GLN A 106 -2.68 -4.27 -7.35
CA GLN A 106 -2.47 -5.55 -6.67
C GLN A 106 -2.64 -5.42 -5.15
N GLY A 107 -2.08 -4.34 -4.55
CA GLY A 107 -2.27 -4.04 -3.14
C GLY A 107 -3.74 -3.78 -2.80
N PHE A 108 -4.43 -2.98 -3.61
CA PHE A 108 -5.86 -2.71 -3.45
C PHE A 108 -6.69 -4.01 -3.53
N GLY A 109 -6.34 -4.91 -4.47
CA GLY A 109 -6.98 -6.22 -4.60
C GLY A 109 -6.77 -7.16 -3.39
N ARG A 110 -5.95 -6.79 -2.40
CA ARG A 110 -5.88 -7.52 -1.12
C ARG A 110 -6.95 -7.07 -0.14
N LEU A 111 -7.47 -5.86 -0.31
CA LEU A 111 -8.57 -5.31 0.47
C LEU A 111 -9.92 -5.72 -0.12
N ILE A 112 -10.10 -5.54 -1.43
CA ILE A 112 -11.34 -5.80 -2.16
C ILE A 112 -11.07 -6.88 -3.21
N ARG A 113 -11.65 -8.06 -3.04
CA ARG A 113 -11.52 -9.22 -3.94
C ARG A 113 -12.81 -9.54 -4.66
N ASN A 114 -13.92 -9.39 -3.93
CA ASN A 114 -15.25 -9.71 -4.38
C ASN A 114 -16.15 -8.48 -4.28
N MET A 115 -17.29 -8.55 -4.95
CA MET A 115 -18.33 -7.50 -4.94
C MET A 115 -18.92 -7.24 -3.55
N THR A 116 -18.77 -8.19 -2.63
CA THR A 116 -19.29 -8.13 -1.26
C THR A 116 -18.25 -7.64 -0.25
N ASP A 117 -16.99 -7.56 -0.65
CA ASP A 117 -15.93 -7.09 0.24
C ASP A 117 -16.04 -5.59 0.44
N THR A 118 -15.84 -5.16 1.69
CA THR A 118 -15.82 -3.75 2.08
C THR A 118 -14.54 -3.45 2.83
N GLY A 119 -14.05 -2.21 2.71
CA GLY A 119 -12.86 -1.79 3.43
C GLY A 119 -12.42 -0.37 3.06
N ILE A 120 -11.49 0.16 3.83
CA ILE A 120 -10.94 1.50 3.64
C ILE A 120 -9.49 1.41 3.15
N CYS A 121 -9.21 2.02 2.00
CA CYS A 121 -7.84 2.18 1.50
C CYS A 121 -7.37 3.64 1.70
N ILE A 122 -6.32 3.83 2.49
CA ILE A 122 -5.75 5.16 2.78
C ILE A 122 -4.43 5.30 2.04
N LEU A 123 -4.39 6.23 1.07
CA LEU A 123 -3.18 6.57 0.31
C LEU A 123 -2.53 7.81 0.94
N MET A 124 -1.36 7.65 1.57
CA MET A 124 -0.70 8.71 2.31
C MET A 124 0.35 9.48 1.48
N ASP A 125 0.49 9.14 0.20
CA ASP A 125 1.45 9.79 -0.70
C ASP A 125 0.85 11.04 -1.35
N THR A 126 1.23 12.20 -0.86
CA THR A 126 0.74 13.51 -1.37
C THR A 126 1.08 13.77 -2.83
N ARG A 127 2.05 13.05 -3.42
CA ARG A 127 2.39 13.15 -4.84
C ARG A 127 1.23 12.73 -5.74
N LEU A 128 0.38 11.81 -5.27
CA LEU A 128 -0.81 11.37 -6.00
C LEU A 128 -1.81 12.52 -6.26
N CYS A 129 -1.93 13.47 -5.32
CA CYS A 129 -2.79 14.63 -5.48
C CYS A 129 -2.09 15.80 -6.22
N ARG A 130 -0.75 15.90 -6.12
CA ARG A 130 -0.01 17.08 -6.56
C ARG A 130 0.66 16.92 -7.94
N ARG A 131 0.91 15.69 -8.38
CA ARG A 131 1.61 15.41 -9.63
C ARG A 131 0.64 14.94 -10.70
N GLN A 132 0.93 15.28 -11.97
CA GLN A 132 0.07 14.90 -13.09
C GLN A 132 -0.10 13.38 -13.21
N TYR A 133 0.97 12.62 -13.05
CA TYR A 133 0.90 11.15 -13.07
C TYR A 133 0.02 10.56 -11.96
N GLY A 134 -0.18 11.30 -10.87
CA GLY A 134 -1.05 10.88 -9.78
C GLY A 134 -2.49 10.70 -10.22
N LYS A 135 -2.99 11.55 -11.13
CA LYS A 135 -4.32 11.39 -11.73
C LYS A 135 -4.45 10.08 -12.51
N THR A 136 -3.41 9.72 -13.26
CA THR A 136 -3.36 8.44 -14.00
C THR A 136 -3.41 7.26 -13.05
N ILE A 137 -2.61 7.29 -11.99
CA ILE A 137 -2.58 6.23 -10.97
C ILE A 137 -3.93 6.12 -10.26
N LEU A 138 -4.49 7.22 -9.76
CA LEU A 138 -5.77 7.21 -9.05
C LEU A 138 -6.93 6.79 -9.96
N GLY A 139 -6.98 7.28 -11.21
CA GLY A 139 -8.00 6.90 -12.19
C GLY A 139 -7.93 5.44 -12.65
N SER A 140 -6.86 4.72 -12.33
CA SER A 140 -6.73 3.27 -12.59
C SER A 140 -7.33 2.39 -11.50
N LEU A 141 -7.64 2.96 -10.33
CA LEU A 141 -8.26 2.23 -9.24
C LEU A 141 -9.74 1.96 -9.54
N PRO A 142 -10.30 0.87 -9.01
CA PRO A 142 -11.71 0.50 -9.26
C PRO A 142 -12.72 1.41 -8.54
N VAL A 143 -12.25 2.34 -7.73
CA VAL A 143 -13.08 3.29 -6.96
C VAL A 143 -12.46 4.67 -7.02
N ASP A 144 -13.32 5.70 -6.94
CA ASP A 144 -12.86 7.08 -6.89
C ASP A 144 -12.16 7.40 -5.57
N ALA A 145 -11.03 8.07 -5.65
CA ALA A 145 -10.29 8.52 -4.48
C ALA A 145 -10.81 9.88 -4.00
N VAL A 146 -11.14 9.96 -2.72
CA VAL A 146 -11.55 11.21 -2.06
C VAL A 146 -10.33 11.87 -1.41
N PRO A 147 -9.94 13.10 -1.83
CA PRO A 147 -8.82 13.79 -1.21
C PRO A 147 -9.20 14.40 0.15
N TYR A 148 -8.36 14.18 1.15
CA TYR A 148 -8.50 14.79 2.47
C TYR A 148 -7.40 15.82 2.72
N GLN A 149 -7.77 17.01 3.20
CA GLN A 149 -6.84 18.06 3.62
C GLN A 149 -6.45 17.92 5.10
N HIS A 150 -7.34 17.36 5.92
CA HIS A 150 -7.15 17.21 7.35
C HIS A 150 -7.35 15.76 7.78
N VAL A 151 -6.41 15.25 8.57
CA VAL A 151 -6.44 13.87 9.09
C VAL A 151 -7.63 13.65 10.02
N SER A 152 -8.05 14.67 10.79
CA SER A 152 -9.20 14.58 11.67
C SER A 152 -10.49 14.23 10.93
N LYS A 153 -10.70 14.82 9.74
CA LYS A 153 -11.86 14.49 8.91
C LYS A 153 -11.78 13.07 8.35
N LEU A 154 -10.61 12.65 7.87
CA LEU A 154 -10.39 11.28 7.42
C LEU A 154 -10.73 10.27 8.54
N ILE A 155 -10.28 10.53 9.78
CA ILE A 155 -10.55 9.65 10.92
C ILE A 155 -12.06 9.59 11.20
N SER A 156 -12.75 10.74 11.27
CA SER A 156 -14.19 10.81 11.50
C SER A 156 -14.99 10.04 10.43
N ASP A 157 -14.68 10.26 9.16
CA ASP A 157 -15.36 9.60 8.05
C ASP A 157 -15.07 8.07 8.05
N SER A 158 -13.85 7.66 8.41
CA SER A 158 -13.48 6.24 8.55
C SER A 158 -14.19 5.54 9.71
N GLN A 159 -14.42 6.24 10.82
CA GLN A 159 -15.19 5.71 11.96
C GLN A 159 -16.67 5.50 11.63
N ASN A 160 -17.23 6.32 10.74
CA ASN A 160 -18.62 6.21 10.30
C ASN A 160 -18.81 5.16 9.19
N PHE A 161 -17.72 4.60 8.65
CA PHE A 161 -17.78 3.60 7.58
C PHE A 161 -18.08 2.20 8.13
N PHE A 162 -17.59 1.87 9.31
CA PHE A 162 -17.82 0.61 10.02
C PHE A 162 -18.92 0.78 11.08
#